data_3054136877762dde0852b0903303d3f9
#
_entry.id   3054136877762dde0852b0903303d3f9
#
_cell.length_a   1.000
_cell.length_b   1.000
_cell.length_c   1.000
_cell.angle_alpha   90.00
_cell.angle_beta   90.00
_cell.angle_gamma   90.00
#
_symmetry.space_group_name_H-M   'P 1'
#
loop_
_entity.id
_entity.type
_entity.pdbx_description
1 polymer ?
#
loop_
_entity_poly.entity_id
_entity_poly.type
_entity_poly.pdbx_seq_one_letter_code
_entity_poly.pdbx_strand_id
1 'polypeptide(L)'
;SGTFVDQQDDDAPEEARYPLGAWEYHSAMKLIQSGEKKPLRIFTHVSEKDLRPNDPEETYHNWVMAGKRTEAALAEKGYPHRFVYSLASGHCDRRVFEQTLADTLVWVWRGYVAE
;
A
#
# COMPACT_ATOMS: atom_id res chain seq x y z
N SER A 1 -4.97 -4.45 4.06
CA SER A 1 -3.74 -4.36 3.25
C SER A 1 -4.06 -3.76 1.89
N GLY A 2 -3.27 -2.81 1.43
CA GLY A 2 -3.36 -2.31 0.06
C GLY A 2 -2.67 -3.27 -0.91
N THR A 3 -3.20 -3.39 -2.12
CA THR A 3 -2.62 -4.22 -3.17
C THR A 3 -1.54 -3.42 -3.91
N PHE A 4 -0.29 -3.55 -3.49
CA PHE A 4 0.87 -2.88 -4.10
C PHE A 4 1.86 -3.88 -4.72
N VAL A 5 1.35 -5.03 -5.11
CA VAL A 5 2.07 -6.11 -5.80
C VAL A 5 1.62 -6.21 -7.26
N ASP A 6 2.36 -6.98 -8.04
CA ASP A 6 1.93 -7.34 -9.40
C ASP A 6 0.78 -8.36 -9.31
N GLN A 7 -0.44 -7.84 -9.33
CA GLN A 7 -1.67 -8.63 -9.33
C GLN A 7 -2.61 -8.05 -10.38
N GLN A 8 -2.29 -8.35 -11.62
CA GLN A 8 -3.07 -7.90 -12.77
C GLN A 8 -4.02 -8.99 -13.24
N ASP A 9 -5.09 -8.58 -13.89
CA ASP A 9 -5.99 -9.49 -14.58
C ASP A 9 -5.29 -10.02 -15.83
N ASP A 10 -5.11 -11.33 -15.90
CA ASP A 10 -4.47 -12.00 -17.04
C ASP A 10 -5.28 -11.84 -18.34
N ASP A 11 -6.58 -11.58 -18.21
CA ASP A 11 -7.48 -11.34 -19.35
C ASP A 11 -7.48 -9.87 -19.82
N ALA A 12 -6.82 -8.95 -19.07
CA ALA A 12 -6.73 -7.57 -19.50
C ALA A 12 -5.93 -7.43 -20.80
N PRO A 13 -6.35 -6.54 -21.72
CA PRO A 13 -5.58 -6.26 -22.93
C PRO A 13 -4.15 -5.82 -22.60
N GLU A 14 -3.17 -6.26 -23.39
CA GLU A 14 -1.76 -5.98 -23.14
C GLU A 14 -1.47 -4.48 -22.99
N GLU A 15 -2.10 -3.66 -23.80
CA GLU A 15 -1.98 -2.19 -23.76
C GLU A 15 -2.57 -1.55 -22.50
N ALA A 16 -3.40 -2.27 -21.77
CA ALA A 16 -3.98 -1.83 -20.50
C ALA A 16 -3.20 -2.30 -19.27
N ARG A 17 -2.15 -3.09 -19.46
CA ARG A 17 -1.34 -3.64 -18.37
C ARG A 17 -0.16 -2.74 -18.06
N TYR A 18 0.11 -2.55 -16.78
CA TYR A 18 1.40 -2.04 -16.34
C TYR A 18 2.42 -3.20 -16.32
N PRO A 19 3.66 -3.00 -16.75
CA PRO A 19 4.67 -4.08 -16.81
C PRO A 19 4.85 -4.85 -15.51
N LEU A 20 4.76 -4.17 -14.37
CA LEU A 20 4.91 -4.76 -13.03
C LEU A 20 3.69 -4.49 -12.13
N GLY A 21 2.52 -4.19 -12.70
CA GLY A 21 1.31 -3.90 -11.93
C GLY A 21 1.50 -2.79 -10.91
N ALA A 22 0.88 -2.94 -9.75
CA ALA A 22 0.97 -1.93 -8.69
C ALA A 22 2.33 -1.89 -7.98
N TRP A 23 3.25 -2.81 -8.28
CA TRP A 23 4.63 -2.73 -7.85
C TRP A 23 5.32 -1.45 -8.32
N GLU A 24 4.88 -0.91 -9.44
CA GLU A 24 5.44 0.32 -10.01
C GLU A 24 5.15 1.58 -9.19
N TYR A 25 4.18 1.55 -8.28
CA TYR A 25 3.90 2.69 -7.41
C TYR A 25 5.08 3.04 -6.49
N HIS A 26 5.79 2.05 -6.00
CA HIS A 26 6.90 2.24 -5.05
C HIS A 26 8.27 1.83 -5.59
N SER A 27 8.33 1.05 -6.65
CA SER A 27 9.56 0.51 -7.25
C SER A 27 9.51 0.64 -8.77
N ALA A 28 10.58 0.31 -9.45
CA ALA A 28 10.69 0.46 -10.90
C ALA A 28 10.37 1.89 -11.36
N MET A 29 9.17 2.18 -11.82
CA MET A 29 8.76 3.52 -12.27
C MET A 29 8.62 4.54 -11.14
N LYS A 30 8.52 4.09 -9.89
CA LYS A 30 8.40 4.95 -8.70
C LYS A 30 7.32 6.03 -8.84
N LEU A 31 6.11 5.61 -9.22
CA LEU A 31 5.02 6.52 -9.56
C LEU A 31 4.62 7.46 -8.39
N ILE A 32 4.74 7.00 -7.13
CA ILE A 32 4.50 7.85 -5.96
C ILE A 32 5.53 8.98 -5.91
N GLN A 33 6.80 8.65 -6.04
CA GLN A 33 7.89 9.61 -5.92
C GLN A 33 7.96 10.56 -7.12
N SER A 34 7.76 10.06 -8.34
CA SER A 34 7.89 10.81 -9.58
C SER A 34 6.66 11.63 -9.95
N GLY A 35 5.48 11.22 -9.48
CA GLY A 35 4.22 11.90 -9.77
C GLY A 35 4.06 13.23 -9.03
N GLU A 36 3.06 13.99 -9.43
CA GLU A 36 2.67 15.20 -8.72
C GLU A 36 2.04 14.86 -7.36
N LYS A 37 2.50 15.52 -6.30
CA LYS A 37 1.94 15.32 -4.96
C LYS A 37 0.49 15.81 -4.89
N LYS A 38 -0.41 14.93 -4.46
CA LYS A 38 -1.84 15.22 -4.30
C LYS A 38 -2.16 15.59 -2.84
N PRO A 39 -3.24 16.34 -2.59
CA PRO A 39 -3.65 16.72 -1.23
C PRO A 39 -4.31 15.54 -0.50
N LEU A 40 -3.52 14.52 -0.19
CA LEU A 40 -4.00 13.27 0.39
C LEU A 40 -3.36 13.00 1.74
N ARG A 41 -4.14 12.44 2.66
CA ARG A 41 -3.66 11.67 3.81
C ARG A 41 -3.84 10.20 3.53
N ILE A 42 -2.82 9.42 3.83
CA ILE A 42 -2.79 8.03 3.41
C ILE A 42 -2.52 7.15 4.63
N PHE A 43 -3.41 6.21 4.87
CA PHE A 43 -3.21 5.15 5.84
C PHE A 43 -2.95 3.84 5.11
N THR A 44 -1.88 3.15 5.49
CA THR A 44 -1.56 1.83 4.97
C THR A 44 -1.30 0.85 6.10
N HIS A 45 -1.58 -0.41 5.84
CA HIS A 45 -1.35 -1.51 6.77
C HIS A 45 -0.83 -2.72 6.00
N VAL A 46 0.15 -3.41 6.56
CA VAL A 46 0.57 -4.74 6.11
C VAL A 46 0.84 -5.61 7.34
N SER A 47 0.50 -6.87 7.24
CA SER A 47 0.72 -7.85 8.31
C SER A 47 2.04 -8.59 8.12
N GLU A 48 2.67 -9.02 9.23
CA GLU A 48 3.90 -9.82 9.20
C GLU A 48 3.75 -11.10 8.40
N LYS A 49 2.59 -11.75 8.52
CA LYS A 49 2.22 -12.98 7.80
C LYS A 49 1.23 -12.69 6.68
N ASP A 50 1.40 -11.58 5.98
CA ASP A 50 0.60 -11.24 4.81
C ASP A 50 0.86 -12.22 3.65
N LEU A 51 0.24 -12.03 2.50
CA LEU A 51 0.36 -12.95 1.39
C LEU A 51 1.80 -13.01 0.87
N ARG A 52 2.28 -14.22 0.59
CA ARG A 52 3.61 -14.50 0.01
C ARG A 52 4.77 -13.77 0.70
N PRO A 53 4.87 -13.83 2.05
CA PRO A 53 5.83 -13.02 2.80
C PRO A 53 7.28 -13.44 2.59
N ASN A 54 7.52 -14.63 2.06
CA ASN A 54 8.84 -15.19 1.80
C ASN A 54 9.20 -15.23 0.30
N ASP A 55 8.33 -14.71 -0.57
CA ASP A 55 8.61 -14.68 -1.99
C ASP A 55 9.76 -13.71 -2.28
N PRO A 56 10.72 -14.07 -3.15
CA PRO A 56 11.77 -13.17 -3.56
C PRO A 56 11.23 -11.99 -4.35
N GLU A 57 11.99 -10.91 -4.39
CA GLU A 57 11.59 -9.67 -5.05
C GLU A 57 11.18 -9.87 -6.52
N GLU A 58 11.87 -10.73 -7.22
CA GLU A 58 11.68 -10.99 -8.65
C GLU A 58 10.28 -11.53 -9.00
N THR A 59 9.54 -12.01 -8.01
CA THR A 59 8.13 -12.40 -8.20
C THR A 59 7.19 -11.21 -8.26
N TYR A 60 7.58 -10.08 -7.68
CA TYR A 60 6.75 -8.88 -7.47
C TYR A 60 5.46 -9.14 -6.69
N HIS A 61 5.39 -10.26 -5.96
CA HIS A 61 4.20 -10.71 -5.24
C HIS A 61 4.34 -10.69 -3.72
N ASN A 62 5.47 -10.27 -3.16
CA ASN A 62 5.66 -10.20 -1.71
C ASN A 62 4.94 -8.99 -1.12
N TRP A 63 3.82 -9.23 -0.46
CA TRP A 63 2.97 -8.17 0.10
C TRP A 63 3.63 -7.40 1.24
N VAL A 64 4.42 -8.08 2.06
CA VAL A 64 5.15 -7.42 3.16
C VAL A 64 6.18 -6.44 2.62
N MET A 65 6.94 -6.87 1.65
CA MET A 65 7.94 -6.04 0.98
C MET A 65 7.27 -4.84 0.27
N ALA A 66 6.19 -5.09 -0.46
CA ALA A 66 5.42 -4.05 -1.14
C ALA A 66 4.85 -3.01 -0.18
N GLY A 67 4.28 -3.46 0.94
CA GLY A 67 3.74 -2.55 1.97
C GLY A 67 4.81 -1.66 2.59
N LYS A 68 5.95 -2.22 2.96
CA LYS A 68 7.08 -1.46 3.51
C LYS A 68 7.68 -0.47 2.49
N ARG A 69 7.78 -0.87 1.24
CA ARG A 69 8.27 0.02 0.17
C ARG A 69 7.31 1.14 -0.16
N THR A 70 6.00 0.86 -0.11
CA THR A 70 4.98 1.90 -0.27
C THR A 70 5.09 2.95 0.84
N GLU A 71 5.25 2.51 2.09
CA GLU A 71 5.47 3.43 3.22
C GLU A 71 6.71 4.31 3.00
N ALA A 72 7.84 3.71 2.62
CA ALA A 72 9.06 4.46 2.33
C ALA A 72 8.87 5.46 1.19
N ALA A 73 8.15 5.10 0.14
CA ALA A 73 7.85 5.98 -0.99
C ALA A 73 6.97 7.17 -0.57
N LEU A 74 5.97 6.95 0.29
CA LEU A 74 5.12 8.01 0.83
C LEU A 74 5.92 8.97 1.70
N ALA A 75 6.82 8.45 2.54
CA ALA A 75 7.72 9.25 3.36
C ALA A 75 8.66 10.10 2.49
N GLU A 76 9.29 9.51 1.49
CA GLU A 76 10.19 10.19 0.55
C GLU A 76 9.47 11.34 -0.18
N LYS A 77 8.22 11.11 -0.60
CA LYS A 77 7.39 12.13 -1.27
C LYS A 77 6.86 13.20 -0.31
N GLY A 78 6.93 12.95 0.99
CA GLY A 78 6.42 13.87 2.01
C GLY A 78 4.90 13.86 2.16
N TYR A 79 4.25 12.74 1.86
CA TYR A 79 2.82 12.59 2.15
C TYR A 79 2.56 12.48 3.65
N PRO A 80 1.56 13.19 4.18
CA PRO A 80 1.04 12.88 5.50
C PRO A 80 0.51 11.44 5.49
N HIS A 81 1.17 10.54 6.21
CA HIS A 81 0.80 9.13 6.19
C HIS A 81 0.97 8.47 7.55
N ARG A 82 0.22 7.40 7.75
CA ARG A 82 0.38 6.46 8.87
C ARG A 82 0.51 5.06 8.32
N PHE A 83 1.42 4.31 8.91
CA PHE A 83 1.68 2.93 8.54
C PHE A 83 1.60 2.03 9.74
N VAL A 84 0.85 0.94 9.62
CA VAL A 84 0.77 -0.12 10.63
C VAL A 84 1.39 -1.39 10.07
N TYR A 85 2.40 -1.89 10.78
CA TYR A 85 2.95 -3.22 10.57
C TYR A 85 2.52 -4.10 11.74
N SER A 86 1.57 -5.00 11.51
CA SER A 86 1.00 -5.83 12.57
C SER A 86 1.75 -7.15 12.71
N LEU A 87 2.24 -7.42 13.92
CA LEU A 87 2.95 -8.65 14.24
C LEU A 87 1.99 -9.82 14.44
N ALA A 88 2.45 -11.03 14.15
CA ALA A 88 1.73 -12.28 14.34
C ALA A 88 0.32 -12.33 13.71
N SER A 89 0.07 -11.50 12.71
CA SER A 89 -1.22 -11.40 12.02
C SER A 89 -1.08 -11.74 10.53
N GLY A 90 -2.16 -12.26 9.95
CA GLY A 90 -2.23 -12.62 8.54
C GLY A 90 -2.89 -11.55 7.68
N HIS A 91 -3.10 -11.89 6.43
CA HIS A 91 -3.79 -11.02 5.47
C HIS A 91 -5.21 -10.69 5.95
N CYS A 92 -5.56 -9.39 5.93
CA CYS A 92 -6.88 -8.90 6.31
C CYS A 92 -7.36 -9.36 7.71
N ASP A 93 -6.46 -9.41 8.68
CA ASP A 93 -6.79 -9.82 10.05
C ASP A 93 -7.79 -8.82 10.68
N ARG A 94 -8.99 -9.32 10.98
CA ARG A 94 -10.07 -8.54 11.56
C ARG A 94 -9.69 -7.86 12.88
N ARG A 95 -8.88 -8.52 13.69
CA ARG A 95 -8.43 -7.96 14.98
C ARG A 95 -7.64 -6.67 14.81
N VAL A 96 -6.86 -6.57 13.73
CA VAL A 96 -6.10 -5.36 13.40
C VAL A 96 -7.07 -4.25 12.98
N PHE A 97 -8.06 -4.54 12.16
CA PHE A 97 -9.06 -3.56 11.75
C PHE A 97 -9.87 -3.05 12.95
N GLU A 98 -10.28 -3.92 13.86
CA GLU A 98 -10.99 -3.53 15.06
C GLU A 98 -10.18 -2.59 15.96
N GLN A 99 -8.85 -2.76 16.00
CA GLN A 99 -7.97 -1.89 16.77
C GLN A 99 -7.67 -0.55 16.10
N THR A 100 -7.67 -0.47 14.79
CA THR A 100 -7.12 0.67 14.05
C THR A 100 -8.15 1.51 13.32
N LEU A 101 -9.33 0.97 12.99
CA LEU A 101 -10.27 1.59 12.05
C LEU A 101 -10.81 2.93 12.56
N ALA A 102 -11.26 3.00 13.81
CA ALA A 102 -11.87 4.21 14.36
C ALA A 102 -10.88 5.39 14.34
N ASP A 103 -9.68 5.19 14.88
CA ASP A 103 -8.64 6.21 14.92
C ASP A 103 -8.16 6.57 13.50
N THR A 104 -8.11 5.60 12.61
CA THR A 104 -7.74 5.82 11.21
C THR A 104 -8.73 6.73 10.51
N LEU A 105 -10.03 6.48 10.67
CA LEU A 105 -11.07 7.32 10.06
C LEU A 105 -11.02 8.75 10.60
N VAL A 106 -10.89 8.91 11.92
CA VAL A 106 -10.74 10.25 12.52
C VAL A 106 -9.51 10.98 11.96
N TRP A 107 -8.39 10.28 11.86
CA TRP A 107 -7.16 10.91 11.36
C TRP A 107 -7.22 11.26 9.87
N VAL A 108 -7.75 10.36 9.04
CA VAL A 108 -7.83 10.58 7.58
C VAL A 108 -8.75 11.77 7.27
N TRP A 109 -9.86 11.91 8.00
CA TRP A 109 -10.85 12.99 7.79
C TRP A 109 -10.58 14.26 8.59
N ARG A 110 -9.51 14.30 9.40
CA ARG A 110 -9.20 15.47 10.22
C ARG A 110 -9.03 16.72 9.36
N GLY A 111 -9.80 17.76 9.71
CA GLY A 111 -9.77 19.04 8.99
C GLY A 111 -10.59 19.07 7.71
N TYR A 112 -11.29 17.98 7.37
CA TYR A 112 -12.26 18.03 6.28
C TYR A 112 -13.47 18.88 6.68
N VAL A 113 -13.81 19.81 5.80
CA VAL A 113 -15.03 20.65 5.93
C VAL A 113 -15.97 20.27 4.80
N ALA A 114 -17.17 19.77 5.13
CA ALA A 114 -18.21 19.52 4.14
C ALA A 114 -18.73 20.85 3.59
N GLU A 115 -18.75 20.97 2.29
CA GLU A 115 -19.35 22.10 1.60
C GLU A 115 -20.87 21.99 1.55
#